data_62818a9295e730725fd09fa4ffd1c5c6
#
_entry.id   62818a9295e730725fd09fa4ffd1c5c6
#
_cell.length_a   1.000
_cell.length_b   1.000
_cell.length_c   1.000
_cell.angle_alpha   90.00
_cell.angle_beta   90.00
_cell.angle_gamma   90.00
#
_symmetry.space_group_name_H-M   'P 1'
#
loop_
_entity.id
_entity.type
_entity.pdbx_description
1 polymer ?
#
loop_
_entity_poly.entity_id
_entity_poly.type
_entity_poly.pdbx_seq_one_letter_code
_entity_poly.pdbx_strand_id
1 'polypeptide(L)'
;MMMECNIGILLASHGEYCHGAKNSLEMIIGDCPDLLCVSVTPSMNNEDVQVHMREAYELLKKECSEVLIFTDLLCGSPNHAAVRLMMSREDITVVTGYNLAILVELVNRRNTSDLKVQELLNGIEDTLASSLRIMTKEGEWYHGN
;
A
#
# COMPACT_ATOMS: atom_id res chain seq x y z
N MET A 1 6.41 19.45 -18.03
CA MET A 1 6.61 19.74 -16.61
C MET A 1 6.21 18.51 -15.80
N MET A 2 7.17 17.89 -15.16
CA MET A 2 6.88 16.73 -14.33
C MET A 2 6.26 17.20 -13.03
N MET A 3 5.04 16.72 -12.75
CA MET A 3 4.43 16.94 -11.44
C MET A 3 5.18 16.10 -10.43
N GLU A 4 5.70 16.72 -9.38
CA GLU A 4 6.29 15.97 -8.29
C GLU A 4 5.24 15.09 -7.65
N CYS A 5 5.60 13.84 -7.41
CA CYS A 5 4.73 12.93 -6.70
C CYS A 5 4.68 13.35 -5.22
N ASN A 6 3.48 13.61 -4.70
CA ASN A 6 3.34 13.94 -3.29
C ASN A 6 3.53 12.71 -2.40
N ILE A 7 2.96 11.59 -2.80
CA ILE A 7 2.89 10.39 -1.98
C ILE A 7 3.38 9.19 -2.77
N GLY A 8 4.54 8.67 -2.39
CA GLY A 8 5.03 7.41 -2.90
C GLY A 8 4.34 6.25 -2.20
N ILE A 9 4.09 5.17 -2.90
CA ILE A 9 3.44 3.98 -2.34
C ILE A 9 4.40 2.81 -2.37
N LEU A 10 4.51 2.12 -1.24
CA LEU A 10 5.32 0.93 -1.11
C LEU A 10 4.40 -0.21 -0.67
N LEU A 11 4.32 -1.27 -1.49
CA LEU A 11 3.57 -2.47 -1.15
C LEU A 11 4.54 -3.52 -0.63
N ALA A 12 4.35 -3.99 0.59
CA ALA A 12 5.17 -5.04 1.17
C ALA A 12 4.31 -6.26 1.45
N SER A 13 4.86 -7.44 1.21
CA SER A 13 4.11 -8.67 1.43
C SER A 13 5.02 -9.86 1.64
N HIS A 14 4.44 -10.93 2.16
CA HIS A 14 5.02 -12.26 2.06
C HIS A 14 4.91 -12.70 0.60
N GLY A 15 6.01 -13.21 0.02
CA GLY A 15 5.99 -13.72 -1.35
C GLY A 15 5.54 -12.70 -2.39
N GLU A 16 4.90 -13.19 -3.41
CA GLU A 16 4.56 -12.42 -4.61
C GLU A 16 3.26 -11.62 -4.52
N TYR A 17 2.60 -11.58 -3.37
CA TYR A 17 1.32 -10.88 -3.21
C TYR A 17 1.41 -9.41 -3.67
N CYS A 18 2.44 -8.69 -3.24
CA CYS A 18 2.61 -7.28 -3.60
C CYS A 18 2.81 -7.09 -5.11
N HIS A 19 3.56 -7.96 -5.76
CA HIS A 19 3.79 -7.88 -7.19
C HIS A 19 2.51 -8.17 -7.97
N GLY A 20 1.73 -9.16 -7.54
CA GLY A 20 0.43 -9.46 -8.15
C GLY A 20 -0.55 -8.31 -7.95
N ALA A 21 -0.56 -7.70 -6.77
CA ALA A 21 -1.40 -6.55 -6.48
C ALA A 21 -1.06 -5.37 -7.39
N LYS A 22 0.22 -5.07 -7.57
CA LYS A 22 0.66 -4.01 -8.48
C LYS A 22 0.25 -4.32 -9.92
N ASN A 23 0.47 -5.56 -10.35
CA ASN A 23 0.11 -5.98 -11.71
C ASN A 23 -1.39 -5.78 -11.97
N SER A 24 -2.23 -6.24 -11.06
CA SER A 24 -3.68 -6.08 -11.20
C SER A 24 -4.11 -4.61 -11.16
N LEU A 25 -3.50 -3.83 -10.28
CA LEU A 25 -3.78 -2.41 -10.19
C LEU A 25 -3.45 -1.69 -11.50
N GLU A 26 -2.30 -1.97 -12.08
CA GLU A 26 -1.88 -1.35 -13.33
C GLU A 26 -2.74 -1.75 -14.53
N MET A 27 -3.36 -2.92 -14.50
CA MET A 27 -4.36 -3.31 -15.51
C MET A 27 -5.60 -2.42 -15.46
N ILE A 28 -5.93 -1.91 -14.29
CA ILE A 28 -7.16 -1.11 -14.08
C ILE A 28 -6.90 0.38 -14.31
N ILE A 29 -5.81 0.91 -13.76
CA ILE A 29 -5.57 2.35 -13.74
C ILE A 29 -4.37 2.79 -14.58
N GLY A 30 -3.61 1.87 -15.16
CA GLY A 30 -2.41 2.19 -15.92
C GLY A 30 -1.15 2.19 -15.06
N ASP A 31 -0.04 2.59 -15.64
CA ASP A 31 1.27 2.55 -14.99
C ASP A 31 1.31 3.34 -13.69
N CYS A 32 1.96 2.76 -12.69
CA CYS A 32 2.16 3.37 -11.36
C CYS A 32 3.67 3.45 -11.07
N PRO A 33 4.40 4.42 -11.65
CA PRO A 33 5.85 4.49 -11.48
C PRO A 33 6.29 4.81 -10.04
N ASP A 34 5.43 5.44 -9.25
CA ASP A 34 5.70 5.81 -7.87
C ASP A 34 5.24 4.75 -6.86
N LEU A 35 5.02 3.54 -7.34
CA LEU A 35 4.62 2.41 -6.52
C LEU A 35 5.68 1.31 -6.65
N LEU A 36 6.32 1.00 -5.53
CA LEU A 36 7.34 -0.04 -5.45
C LEU A 36 6.87 -1.21 -4.60
N CYS A 37 7.48 -2.36 -4.79
CA CYS A 37 7.14 -3.58 -4.05
C CYS A 37 8.35 -4.12 -3.29
N VAL A 38 8.10 -4.60 -2.07
CA VAL A 38 9.08 -5.35 -1.28
C VAL A 38 8.48 -6.72 -0.97
N SER A 39 9.04 -7.74 -1.59
CA SER A 39 8.60 -9.13 -1.45
C SER A 39 9.51 -9.85 -0.46
N VAL A 40 8.94 -10.39 0.60
CA VAL A 40 9.68 -11.17 1.59
C VAL A 40 9.70 -12.63 1.19
N THR A 41 10.89 -13.19 1.04
CA THR A 41 11.08 -14.60 0.67
C THR A 41 11.46 -15.43 1.89
N PRO A 42 11.27 -16.76 1.85
CA PRO A 42 11.63 -17.63 2.98
C PRO A 42 13.11 -17.58 3.38
N SER A 43 13.99 -17.20 2.44
CA SER A 43 15.43 -17.11 2.70
C SER A 43 15.87 -15.82 3.38
N MET A 44 15.00 -14.83 3.48
CA MET A 44 15.34 -13.54 4.10
C MET A 44 15.24 -13.61 5.61
N ASN A 45 16.26 -13.06 6.28
CA ASN A 45 16.17 -12.79 7.72
C ASN A 45 15.58 -11.38 7.95
N ASN A 46 15.37 -11.02 9.21
CA ASN A 46 14.79 -9.73 9.56
C ASN A 46 15.62 -8.54 9.07
N GLU A 47 16.93 -8.69 9.09
CA GLU A 47 17.84 -7.64 8.61
C GLU A 47 17.73 -7.44 7.11
N ASP A 48 17.60 -8.52 6.33
CA ASP A 48 17.41 -8.44 4.88
C ASP A 48 16.13 -7.69 4.54
N VAL A 49 15.04 -8.01 5.24
CA VAL A 49 13.75 -7.35 5.04
C VAL A 49 13.87 -5.85 5.33
N GLN A 50 14.54 -5.50 6.44
CA GLN A 50 14.74 -4.11 6.83
C GLN A 50 15.54 -3.33 5.79
N VAL A 51 16.59 -3.94 5.25
CA VAL A 51 17.43 -3.32 4.22
C VAL A 51 16.61 -3.07 2.95
N HIS A 52 15.87 -4.06 2.49
CA HIS A 52 15.04 -3.92 1.29
C HIS A 52 13.97 -2.84 1.46
N MET A 53 13.35 -2.79 2.63
CA MET A 53 12.33 -1.78 2.94
C MET A 53 12.93 -0.38 2.89
N ARG A 54 14.08 -0.19 3.52
CA ARG A 54 14.78 1.10 3.54
C ARG A 54 15.21 1.53 2.14
N GLU A 55 15.75 0.62 1.35
CA GLU A 55 16.18 0.92 -0.02
C GLU A 55 15.01 1.38 -0.89
N ALA A 56 13.88 0.70 -0.81
CA ALA A 56 12.68 1.08 -1.55
C ALA A 56 12.18 2.46 -1.10
N TYR A 57 12.15 2.69 0.20
CA TYR A 57 11.79 3.99 0.76
C TYR A 57 12.71 5.12 0.22
N GLU A 58 14.02 4.90 0.24
CA GLU A 58 14.97 5.91 -0.23
C GLU A 58 14.78 6.23 -1.72
N LEU A 59 14.44 5.22 -2.52
CA LEU A 59 14.12 5.45 -3.94
C LEU A 59 12.88 6.33 -4.11
N LEU A 60 11.83 6.06 -3.35
CA LEU A 60 10.61 6.88 -3.41
C LEU A 60 10.86 8.31 -2.93
N LYS A 61 11.69 8.48 -1.93
CA LYS A 61 11.97 9.81 -1.36
C LYS A 61 12.74 10.74 -2.30
N LYS A 62 13.34 10.21 -3.35
CA LYS A 62 13.98 11.05 -4.37
C LYS A 62 12.98 11.94 -5.08
N GLU A 63 11.73 11.51 -5.21
CA GLU A 63 10.70 12.20 -5.98
C GLU A 63 9.41 12.48 -5.20
N CYS A 64 9.26 11.87 -4.04
CA CYS A 64 8.01 11.97 -3.25
C CYS A 64 8.29 12.60 -1.89
N SER A 65 7.36 13.42 -1.41
CA SER A 65 7.51 14.10 -0.12
C SER A 65 7.08 13.22 1.07
N GLU A 66 6.14 12.32 0.87
CA GLU A 66 5.66 11.36 1.87
C GLU A 66 5.64 9.97 1.27
N VAL A 67 5.71 8.95 2.12
CA VAL A 67 5.63 7.55 1.70
C VAL A 67 4.55 6.84 2.51
N LEU A 68 3.66 6.17 1.79
CA LEU A 68 2.62 5.33 2.36
C LEU A 68 3.01 3.87 2.15
N ILE A 69 3.23 3.15 3.24
CA ILE A 69 3.62 1.74 3.17
C ILE A 69 2.42 0.87 3.52
N PHE A 70 2.07 -0.02 2.61
CA PHE A 70 1.06 -1.05 2.85
C PHE A 70 1.75 -2.36 3.17
N THR A 71 1.31 -3.03 4.22
CA THR A 71 1.77 -4.38 4.54
C THR A 71 0.57 -5.34 4.51
N ASP A 72 0.83 -6.59 4.17
CA ASP A 72 -0.23 -7.57 3.93
C ASP A 72 -0.92 -8.04 5.21
N LEU A 73 -0.16 -8.29 6.26
CA LEU A 73 -0.69 -8.83 7.53
C LEU A 73 -0.14 -8.09 8.73
N LEU A 74 -0.95 -7.96 9.75
CA LEU A 74 -0.50 -7.48 11.05
C LEU A 74 0.44 -8.52 11.66
N CYS A 75 1.51 -8.05 12.32
CA CYS A 75 2.48 -8.88 13.04
C CYS A 75 3.35 -9.80 12.17
N GLY A 76 3.41 -9.58 10.86
CA GLY A 76 4.35 -10.28 9.98
C GLY A 76 5.66 -9.53 9.79
N SER A 77 6.66 -10.18 9.20
CA SER A 77 7.96 -9.56 8.92
C SER A 77 7.85 -8.27 8.11
N PRO A 78 7.03 -8.21 7.06
CA PRO A 78 6.86 -6.95 6.34
C PRO A 78 6.33 -5.83 7.23
N ASN A 79 5.36 -6.14 8.09
CA ASN A 79 4.77 -5.15 8.98
C ASN A 79 5.78 -4.66 10.03
N HIS A 80 6.54 -5.55 10.64
CA HIS A 80 7.57 -5.19 11.61
C HIS A 80 8.61 -4.26 10.98
N ALA A 81 9.07 -4.58 9.78
CA ALA A 81 10.06 -3.76 9.08
C ALA A 81 9.51 -2.37 8.74
N ALA A 82 8.27 -2.31 8.28
CA ALA A 82 7.63 -1.03 7.94
C ALA A 82 7.44 -0.15 9.17
N VAL A 83 6.93 -0.71 10.26
CA VAL A 83 6.72 0.04 11.51
C VAL A 83 8.04 0.51 12.09
N ARG A 84 9.08 -0.33 12.07
CA ARG A 84 10.40 0.03 12.55
C ARG A 84 10.99 1.19 11.74
N LEU A 85 10.83 1.17 10.43
CA LEU A 85 11.28 2.27 9.58
C LEU A 85 10.49 3.55 9.86
N MET A 86 9.16 3.43 9.99
CA MET A 86 8.26 4.54 10.31
C MET A 86 8.70 5.26 11.59
N MET A 87 9.09 4.50 12.61
CA MET A 87 9.51 5.09 13.89
C MET A 87 10.80 5.89 13.79
N SER A 88 11.58 5.71 12.74
CA SER A 88 12.83 6.42 12.52
C SER A 88 12.73 7.55 11.48
N ARG A 89 11.55 7.81 10.94
CA ARG A 89 11.31 8.80 9.89
C ARG A 89 10.04 9.61 10.20
N GLU A 90 9.99 10.84 9.71
CA GLU A 90 8.86 11.75 9.95
C GLU A 90 7.76 11.66 8.88
N ASP A 91 8.05 11.02 7.76
CA ASP A 91 7.26 11.11 6.53
C ASP A 91 6.66 9.78 6.08
N ILE A 92 6.56 8.81 6.98
CA ILE A 92 6.03 7.49 6.69
C ILE A 92 4.73 7.24 7.44
N THR A 93 3.73 6.75 6.72
CA THR A 93 2.50 6.20 7.30
C THR A 93 2.40 4.73 6.88
N VAL A 94 2.04 3.86 7.81
CA VAL A 94 1.88 2.43 7.55
C VAL A 94 0.41 2.05 7.66
N VAL A 95 -0.10 1.38 6.64
CA VAL A 95 -1.44 0.78 6.64
C VAL A 95 -1.27 -0.73 6.52
N THR A 96 -1.81 -1.46 7.47
CA THR A 96 -1.73 -2.92 7.50
C THR A 96 -3.03 -3.53 6.98
N GLY A 97 -2.87 -4.46 6.08
CA GLY A 97 -3.99 -5.09 5.39
C GLY A 97 -4.41 -4.27 4.17
N TYR A 98 -4.17 -4.82 2.99
CA TYR A 98 -4.60 -4.15 1.76
C TYR A 98 -5.18 -5.16 0.78
N ASN A 99 -6.05 -4.65 -0.08
CA ASN A 99 -6.62 -5.41 -1.17
C ASN A 99 -6.72 -4.53 -2.41
N LEU A 100 -7.10 -5.12 -3.51
CA LEU A 100 -7.17 -4.41 -4.80
C LEU A 100 -8.15 -3.23 -4.76
N ALA A 101 -9.30 -3.39 -4.10
CA ALA A 101 -10.31 -2.33 -4.02
C ALA A 101 -9.76 -1.08 -3.31
N ILE A 102 -9.06 -1.27 -2.20
CA ILE A 102 -8.42 -0.17 -1.47
C ILE A 102 -7.37 0.51 -2.34
N LEU A 103 -6.53 -0.28 -3.01
CA LEU A 103 -5.46 0.27 -3.84
C LEU A 103 -6.00 1.09 -5.00
N VAL A 104 -7.04 0.61 -5.67
CA VAL A 104 -7.69 1.35 -6.77
C VAL A 104 -8.21 2.70 -6.26
N GLU A 105 -8.93 2.67 -5.14
CA GLU A 105 -9.49 3.90 -4.56
C GLU A 105 -8.40 4.90 -4.17
N LEU A 106 -7.39 4.45 -3.46
CA LEU A 106 -6.35 5.34 -2.95
C LEU A 106 -5.46 5.91 -4.05
N VAL A 107 -5.08 5.09 -5.02
CA VAL A 107 -4.24 5.55 -6.12
C VAL A 107 -5.01 6.52 -7.01
N ASN A 108 -6.30 6.25 -7.23
CA ASN A 108 -7.16 7.17 -7.98
C ASN A 108 -7.27 8.53 -7.28
N ARG A 109 -7.50 8.55 -5.97
CA ARG A 109 -7.52 9.80 -5.18
C ARG A 109 -6.20 10.53 -5.28
N ARG A 110 -5.08 9.83 -5.12
CA ARG A 110 -3.75 10.40 -5.22
C ARG A 110 -3.51 11.05 -6.58
N ASN A 111 -3.93 10.39 -7.64
CA ASN A 111 -3.67 10.84 -9.01
C ASN A 111 -4.54 12.02 -9.43
N THR A 112 -5.69 12.22 -8.78
CA THR A 112 -6.66 13.24 -9.18
C THR A 112 -6.71 14.43 -8.24
N SER A 113 -6.03 14.39 -7.11
CA SER A 113 -6.08 15.45 -6.10
C SER A 113 -4.74 15.58 -5.38
N ASP A 114 -4.43 16.81 -4.99
CA ASP A 114 -3.22 17.10 -4.21
C ASP A 114 -3.55 16.96 -2.73
N LEU A 115 -3.50 15.71 -2.25
CA LEU A 115 -3.87 15.37 -0.88
C LEU A 115 -2.63 14.98 -0.07
N LYS A 116 -2.68 15.26 1.22
CA LYS A 116 -1.75 14.68 2.18
C LYS A 116 -2.23 13.29 2.56
N VAL A 117 -1.34 12.47 3.14
CA VAL A 117 -1.66 11.09 3.47
C VAL A 117 -2.90 10.97 4.35
N GLN A 118 -3.05 11.83 5.35
CA GLN A 118 -4.22 11.77 6.23
C GLN A 118 -5.53 12.01 5.47
N GLU A 119 -5.53 12.95 4.55
CA GLU A 119 -6.70 13.25 3.70
C GLU A 119 -6.95 12.09 2.73
N LEU A 120 -5.88 11.54 2.18
CA LEU A 120 -5.95 10.40 1.25
C LEU A 120 -6.63 9.20 1.91
N LEU A 121 -6.29 8.92 3.18
CA LEU A 121 -6.80 7.75 3.90
C LEU A 121 -8.17 7.95 4.52
N ASN A 122 -8.74 9.15 4.44
CA ASN A 122 -10.03 9.44 5.05
C ASN A 122 -11.12 8.55 4.45
N GLY A 123 -11.84 7.84 5.31
CA GLY A 123 -12.94 6.97 4.89
C GLY A 123 -12.53 5.64 4.29
N ILE A 124 -11.27 5.26 4.40
CA ILE A 124 -10.78 4.01 3.79
C ILE A 124 -11.45 2.77 4.39
N GLU A 125 -11.85 2.81 5.66
CA GLU A 125 -12.56 1.71 6.29
C GLU A 125 -13.91 1.47 5.61
N ASP A 126 -14.59 2.51 5.16
CA ASP A 126 -15.85 2.37 4.43
C ASP A 126 -15.63 1.72 3.08
N THR A 127 -14.56 2.07 2.39
CA THR A 127 -14.18 1.42 1.13
C THR A 127 -13.91 -0.07 1.34
N LEU A 128 -13.18 -0.39 2.40
CA LEU A 128 -12.89 -1.79 2.75
C LEU A 128 -14.19 -2.56 3.02
N ALA A 129 -15.05 -2.02 3.87
CA ALA A 129 -16.32 -2.66 4.23
C ALA A 129 -17.21 -2.88 3.01
N SER A 130 -17.32 -1.90 2.13
CA SER A 130 -18.15 -2.00 0.94
C SER A 130 -17.56 -2.90 -0.15
N SER A 131 -16.28 -3.22 -0.07
CA SER A 131 -15.64 -4.12 -1.04
C SER A 131 -15.92 -5.61 -0.76
N LEU A 132 -16.34 -5.92 0.46
CA LEU A 132 -16.69 -7.29 0.83
C LEU A 132 -18.19 -7.51 0.62
N ARG A 133 -18.55 -8.34 -0.35
CA ARG A 133 -19.93 -8.64 -0.71
C ARG A 133 -20.15 -10.16 -0.69
N ILE A 134 -21.22 -10.59 -0.09
CA ILE A 134 -21.61 -12.01 -0.10
C ILE A 134 -22.85 -12.14 -0.99
N MET A 135 -22.69 -12.87 -2.08
CA MET A 135 -23.75 -13.07 -3.08
C MET A 135 -24.20 -14.53 -3.07
N THR A 136 -25.49 -14.76 -2.99
CA THR A 136 -26.09 -16.08 -3.08
C THR A 136 -27.19 -16.05 -4.11
N LYS A 137 -27.78 -17.22 -4.45
CA LYS A 137 -28.94 -17.31 -5.34
C LYS A 137 -30.13 -16.51 -4.81
N GLU A 138 -30.24 -16.39 -3.48
CA GLU A 138 -31.35 -15.70 -2.81
C GLU A 138 -31.15 -14.19 -2.74
N GLY A 139 -29.95 -13.72 -3.01
CA GLY A 139 -29.68 -12.27 -3.00
C GLY A 139 -28.28 -11.93 -2.52
N GLU A 140 -28.04 -10.64 -2.37
CA GLU A 140 -26.79 -10.08 -1.89
C GLU A 140 -26.97 -9.53 -0.49
N TRP A 141 -25.99 -9.80 0.38
CA TRP A 141 -25.94 -9.19 1.69
C TRP A 141 -24.49 -8.93 2.10
N TYR A 142 -24.29 -7.97 3.00
CA TYR A 142 -22.94 -7.65 3.47
C TYR A 142 -22.85 -7.68 4.98
N HIS A 143 -21.58 -7.83 5.43
CA HIS A 143 -21.23 -7.60 6.81
C HIS A 143 -20.88 -6.14 7.01
N GLY A 144 -21.49 -5.55 8.00
CA GLY A 144 -21.07 -4.23 8.43
C GLY A 144 -22.18 -3.20 8.33
N ASN A 145 -22.49 -2.73 9.37
CA ASN A 145 -23.38 -1.81 10.06
C ASN A 145 -24.50 -2.44 10.70
#